data_79ba575784c2fcae13751fe105bced79
#
_entry.id   79ba575784c2fcae13751fe105bced79
#
_cell.length_a   1.000
_cell.length_b   1.000
_cell.length_c   1.000
_cell.angle_alpha   90.00
_cell.angle_beta   90.00
_cell.angle_gamma   90.00
#
_symmetry.space_group_name_H-M   'P 1'
#
loop_
_entity.id
_entity.type
_entity.pdbx_description
1 polymer ?
#
loop_
_entity_poly.entity_id
_entity_poly.type
_entity_poly.pdbx_seq_one_letter_code
_entity_poly.pdbx_strand_id
1 'polypeptide(L)'
;EIMKAVTEGTEYLRENSEAFLPIEPREDYTAYLSRVNRSVFSPFTQRLLRAAAGLVLRKPITLIGDPYWTEMFKQDVDGCGSDLDEYARRILMCSLTYGQSHILVDYPAPSGAVSLAEERAQNRRPYWIEVDPTNLYGWRLDRESNYGNLVQVRIGEKAVLPDGEFGE
;
A
#
# COMPACT_ATOMS: atom_id res chain seq x y z
N GLU A 1 -6.69 -12.16 -0.82
CA GLU A 1 -8.14 -12.02 -0.56
C GLU A 1 -8.50 -12.38 0.88
N ILE A 2 -8.13 -13.57 1.40
CA ILE A 2 -8.45 -14.00 2.77
C ILE A 2 -7.96 -12.99 3.81
N MET A 3 -6.72 -12.51 3.69
CA MET A 3 -6.17 -11.53 4.63
C MET A 3 -6.93 -10.21 4.60
N LYS A 4 -7.38 -9.75 3.43
CA LYS A 4 -8.27 -8.59 3.32
C LYS A 4 -9.58 -8.82 4.05
N ALA A 5 -10.24 -9.94 3.82
CA ALA A 5 -11.49 -10.27 4.51
C ALA A 5 -11.34 -10.27 6.04
N VAL A 6 -10.24 -10.85 6.55
CA VAL A 6 -9.95 -10.92 7.99
C VAL A 6 -9.64 -9.55 8.61
N THR A 7 -9.07 -8.63 7.84
CA THR A 7 -8.71 -7.28 8.32
C THR A 7 -9.80 -6.24 8.08
N GLU A 8 -10.50 -6.28 6.96
CA GLU A 8 -11.53 -5.28 6.60
C GLU A 8 -12.91 -5.63 7.18
N GLY A 9 -13.16 -6.91 7.45
CA GLY A 9 -14.33 -7.35 8.20
C GLY A 9 -15.60 -7.48 7.38
N THR A 10 -16.73 -7.05 7.96
CA THR A 10 -18.07 -7.32 7.44
C THR A 10 -18.33 -6.77 6.04
N GLU A 11 -17.88 -5.55 5.74
CA GLU A 11 -18.15 -4.92 4.45
C GLU A 11 -17.45 -5.68 3.32
N TYR A 12 -16.17 -5.93 3.45
CA TYR A 12 -15.40 -6.69 2.46
C TYR A 12 -15.97 -8.11 2.27
N LEU A 13 -16.38 -8.77 3.35
CA LEU A 13 -16.98 -10.10 3.29
C LEU A 13 -18.30 -10.09 2.48
N ARG A 14 -19.13 -9.05 2.62
CA ARG A 14 -20.39 -8.90 1.89
C ARG A 14 -20.18 -8.55 0.42
N GLU A 15 -19.26 -7.65 0.13
CA GLU A 15 -18.87 -7.26 -1.25
C GLU A 15 -18.30 -8.44 -2.03
N ASN A 16 -17.59 -9.34 -1.35
CA ASN A 16 -17.00 -10.54 -1.93
C ASN A 16 -17.73 -11.83 -1.50
N SER A 17 -19.06 -11.71 -1.34
CA SER A 17 -19.89 -12.81 -0.79
C SER A 17 -19.84 -14.10 -1.62
N GLU A 18 -19.65 -14.02 -2.94
CA GLU A 18 -19.51 -15.20 -3.78
C GLU A 18 -18.32 -16.09 -3.38
N ALA A 19 -17.21 -15.45 -2.94
CA ALA A 19 -16.01 -16.16 -2.52
C ALA A 19 -16.08 -16.67 -1.07
N PHE A 20 -16.68 -15.88 -0.16
CA PHE A 20 -16.66 -16.16 1.28
C PHE A 20 -17.97 -16.74 1.84
N LEU A 21 -19.09 -16.50 1.17
CA LEU A 21 -20.42 -16.95 1.56
C LEU A 21 -21.15 -17.51 0.34
N PRO A 22 -20.63 -18.54 -0.34
CA PRO A 22 -21.26 -19.03 -1.57
C PRO A 22 -22.70 -19.47 -1.32
N ILE A 23 -23.52 -19.38 -2.37
CA ILE A 23 -24.91 -19.84 -2.32
C ILE A 23 -24.94 -21.36 -2.13
N GLU A 24 -25.80 -21.83 -1.22
CA GLU A 24 -26.00 -23.26 -0.98
C GLU A 24 -26.81 -23.91 -2.11
N PRO A 25 -26.57 -25.20 -2.44
CA PRO A 25 -27.20 -25.85 -3.61
C PRO A 25 -28.73 -25.85 -3.66
N ARG A 26 -29.39 -25.62 -2.54
CA ARG A 26 -30.88 -25.58 -2.43
C ARG A 26 -31.38 -24.26 -1.84
N GLU A 27 -30.51 -23.26 -1.72
CA GLU A 27 -30.86 -21.96 -1.17
C GLU A 27 -31.53 -21.10 -2.26
N ASP A 28 -32.68 -20.54 -1.96
CA ASP A 28 -33.28 -19.51 -2.79
C ASP A 28 -32.47 -18.23 -2.77
N TYR A 29 -32.41 -17.52 -3.90
CA TYR A 29 -31.59 -16.32 -4.04
C TYR A 29 -31.97 -15.21 -3.03
N THR A 30 -33.28 -15.08 -2.72
CA THR A 30 -33.76 -14.12 -1.71
C THR A 30 -33.28 -14.49 -0.31
N ALA A 31 -33.29 -15.77 0.02
CA ALA A 31 -32.75 -16.28 1.28
C ALA A 31 -31.23 -16.07 1.36
N TYR A 32 -30.50 -16.31 0.26
CA TYR A 32 -29.08 -16.04 0.14
C TYR A 32 -28.75 -14.56 0.42
N LEU A 33 -29.42 -13.62 -0.27
CA LEU A 33 -29.20 -12.19 -0.02
C LEU A 33 -29.50 -11.80 1.42
N SER A 34 -30.57 -12.35 2.00
CA SER A 34 -30.91 -12.13 3.40
C SER A 34 -29.83 -12.66 4.36
N ARG A 35 -29.21 -13.81 4.03
CA ARG A 35 -28.09 -14.38 4.80
C ARG A 35 -26.84 -13.51 4.68
N VAL A 36 -26.47 -13.08 3.49
CA VAL A 36 -25.32 -12.18 3.24
C VAL A 36 -25.47 -10.88 4.03
N ASN A 37 -26.67 -10.24 3.95
CA ASN A 37 -26.93 -8.98 4.64
C ASN A 37 -26.94 -9.09 6.18
N ARG A 38 -27.25 -10.25 6.73
CA ARG A 38 -27.22 -10.50 8.17
C ARG A 38 -25.87 -10.99 8.67
N SER A 39 -24.98 -11.43 7.76
CA SER A 39 -23.66 -11.91 8.12
C SER A 39 -22.82 -10.79 8.72
N VAL A 40 -22.19 -11.07 9.85
CA VAL A 40 -21.30 -10.13 10.55
C VAL A 40 -19.97 -10.83 10.82
N PHE A 41 -18.90 -10.19 10.44
CA PHE A 41 -17.55 -10.62 10.73
C PHE A 41 -16.82 -9.55 11.53
N SER A 42 -16.49 -9.86 12.78
CA SER A 42 -15.78 -8.93 13.65
C SER A 42 -14.28 -8.92 13.32
N PRO A 43 -13.70 -7.77 12.94
CA PRO A 43 -12.29 -7.69 12.54
C PRO A 43 -11.33 -7.67 13.74
N PHE A 44 -11.32 -8.74 14.56
CA PHE A 44 -10.41 -8.87 15.70
C PHE A 44 -8.94 -8.79 15.28
N THR A 45 -8.59 -9.39 14.16
CA THR A 45 -7.24 -9.33 13.61
C THR A 45 -6.82 -7.89 13.35
N GLN A 46 -7.67 -7.06 12.75
CA GLN A 46 -7.36 -5.65 12.51
C GLN A 46 -7.08 -4.91 13.82
N ARG A 47 -7.87 -5.17 14.88
CA ARG A 47 -7.66 -4.55 16.19
C ARG A 47 -6.30 -4.96 16.78
N LEU A 48 -5.95 -6.24 16.67
CA LEU A 48 -4.66 -6.75 17.13
C LEU A 48 -3.49 -6.11 16.36
N LEU A 49 -3.58 -6.05 15.03
CA LEU A 49 -2.56 -5.45 14.19
C LEU A 49 -2.39 -3.95 14.48
N ARG A 50 -3.49 -3.21 14.64
CA ARG A 50 -3.45 -1.78 15.03
C ARG A 50 -2.82 -1.59 16.41
N ALA A 51 -3.13 -2.44 17.38
CA ALA A 51 -2.51 -2.38 18.69
C ALA A 51 -1.01 -2.66 18.63
N ALA A 52 -0.59 -3.69 17.87
CA ALA A 52 0.82 -4.00 17.65
C ALA A 52 1.56 -2.84 16.96
N ALA A 53 1.00 -2.28 15.88
CA ALA A 53 1.58 -1.12 15.20
C ALA A 53 1.67 0.11 16.14
N GLY A 54 0.67 0.35 16.97
CA GLY A 54 0.69 1.42 17.97
C GLY A 54 1.75 1.24 19.05
N LEU A 55 2.07 0.00 19.43
CA LEU A 55 3.16 -0.29 20.37
C LEU A 55 4.53 -0.05 19.72
N VAL A 56 4.72 -0.46 18.49
CA VAL A 56 5.98 -0.27 17.75
C VAL A 56 6.23 1.22 17.49
N LEU A 57 5.21 1.92 16.98
CA LEU A 57 5.29 3.34 16.58
C LEU A 57 4.78 4.29 17.67
N ARG A 58 4.97 3.95 18.94
CA ARG A 58 4.55 4.81 20.06
C ARG A 58 5.37 6.09 20.21
N LYS A 59 6.57 6.11 19.63
CA LYS A 59 7.45 7.26 19.59
C LYS A 59 7.64 7.68 18.14
N PRO A 60 7.71 8.97 17.85
CA PRO A 60 8.01 9.49 16.52
C PRO A 60 9.34 8.93 15.99
N ILE A 61 9.40 8.72 14.69
CA ILE A 61 10.62 8.27 14.02
C ILE A 61 11.62 9.42 13.97
N THR A 62 12.85 9.14 14.36
CA THR A 62 13.93 10.13 14.30
C THR A 62 14.82 9.83 13.10
N LEU A 63 14.94 10.79 12.20
CA LEU A 63 15.92 10.75 11.11
C LEU A 63 17.18 11.48 11.51
N ILE A 64 18.34 10.89 11.18
CA ILE A 64 19.65 11.48 11.41
C ILE A 64 20.30 11.71 10.05
N GLY A 65 20.65 12.95 9.74
CA GLY A 65 21.23 13.31 8.46
C GLY A 65 21.24 14.82 8.22
N ASP A 66 21.40 15.23 6.96
CA ASP A 66 21.29 16.64 6.56
C ASP A 66 19.91 17.20 6.97
N PRO A 67 19.88 18.32 7.71
CA PRO A 67 18.61 18.92 8.19
C PRO A 67 17.58 19.21 7.08
N TYR A 68 18.04 19.60 5.90
CA TYR A 68 17.18 19.85 4.75
C TYR A 68 16.37 18.62 4.35
N TRP A 69 17.07 17.48 4.18
CA TRP A 69 16.42 16.21 3.79
C TRP A 69 15.58 15.61 4.90
N THR A 70 16.09 15.65 6.14
CA THR A 70 15.39 15.06 7.28
C THR A 70 14.07 15.76 7.57
N GLU A 71 14.04 17.11 7.47
CA GLU A 71 12.82 17.86 7.67
C GLU A 71 11.81 17.63 6.55
N MET A 72 12.28 17.61 5.31
CA MET A 72 11.43 17.36 4.15
C MET A 72 10.77 15.98 4.19
N PHE A 73 11.53 14.93 4.51
CA PHE A 73 10.99 13.57 4.64
C PHE A 73 10.06 13.40 5.84
N LYS A 74 10.25 14.19 6.92
CA LYS A 74 9.30 14.18 8.03
C LYS A 74 7.94 14.70 7.63
N GLN A 75 7.88 15.72 6.79
CA GLN A 75 6.63 16.38 6.42
C GLN A 75 5.91 15.73 5.25
N ASP A 76 6.65 15.18 4.30
CA ASP A 76 6.10 14.62 3.08
C ASP A 76 7.05 13.57 2.47
N VAL A 77 6.77 12.31 2.69
CA VAL A 77 7.59 11.18 2.22
C VAL A 77 7.23 10.78 0.79
N ASP A 78 5.95 10.82 0.46
CA ASP A 78 5.39 10.25 -0.78
C ASP A 78 5.11 11.30 -1.86
N GLY A 79 5.34 12.57 -1.59
CA GLY A 79 4.97 13.64 -2.52
C GLY A 79 3.47 13.96 -2.55
N CYS A 80 2.69 13.32 -1.68
CA CYS A 80 1.24 13.47 -1.56
C CYS A 80 0.83 14.09 -0.20
N GLY A 81 1.81 14.48 0.63
CA GLY A 81 1.60 15.11 1.92
C GLY A 81 1.55 14.15 3.10
N SER A 82 1.91 12.89 2.94
CA SER A 82 2.00 11.96 4.07
C SER A 82 3.28 12.21 4.86
N ASP A 83 3.17 12.42 6.17
CA ASP A 83 4.34 12.47 7.04
C ASP A 83 5.00 11.09 7.23
N LEU A 84 6.23 11.09 7.73
CA LEU A 84 7.00 9.86 7.89
C LEU A 84 6.35 8.86 8.86
N ASP A 85 5.75 9.33 9.95
CA ASP A 85 5.15 8.47 10.97
C ASP A 85 3.87 7.81 10.43
N GLU A 86 3.06 8.54 9.67
CA GLU A 86 1.88 8.01 9.00
C GLU A 86 2.27 7.01 7.92
N TYR A 87 3.25 7.36 7.07
CA TYR A 87 3.75 6.47 6.04
C TYR A 87 4.30 5.16 6.63
N ALA A 88 5.13 5.25 7.67
CA ALA A 88 5.67 4.08 8.36
C ALA A 88 4.57 3.21 8.99
N ARG A 89 3.50 3.82 9.48
CA ARG A 89 2.33 3.09 10.01
C ARG A 89 1.63 2.29 8.92
N ARG A 90 1.43 2.89 7.73
CA ARG A 90 0.83 2.19 6.58
C ARG A 90 1.69 0.99 6.16
N ILE A 91 3.00 1.20 5.99
CA ILE A 91 3.94 0.13 5.62
C ILE A 91 3.98 -0.97 6.68
N LEU A 92 4.00 -0.63 7.96
CA LEU A 92 3.97 -1.62 9.04
C LEU A 92 2.66 -2.41 9.05
N MET A 93 1.52 -1.75 8.89
CA MET A 93 0.22 -2.42 8.79
C MET A 93 0.15 -3.35 7.58
N CYS A 94 0.67 -2.93 6.43
CA CYS A 94 0.80 -3.76 5.23
C CYS A 94 1.66 -4.99 5.51
N SER A 95 2.84 -4.81 6.11
CA SER A 95 3.74 -5.91 6.48
C SER A 95 3.11 -6.89 7.46
N LEU A 96 2.41 -6.41 8.47
CA LEU A 96 1.73 -7.25 9.44
C LEU A 96 0.54 -8.01 8.83
N THR A 97 -0.14 -7.42 7.84
CA THR A 97 -1.29 -8.02 7.17
C THR A 97 -0.87 -9.09 6.17
N TYR A 98 0.13 -8.80 5.34
CA TYR A 98 0.52 -9.66 4.21
C TYR A 98 1.82 -10.43 4.44
N GLY A 99 2.54 -10.17 5.54
CA GLY A 99 3.87 -10.72 5.81
C GLY A 99 4.98 -10.04 5.00
N GLN A 100 4.64 -9.06 4.18
CA GLN A 100 5.57 -8.28 3.35
C GLN A 100 4.98 -6.92 3.01
N SER A 101 5.84 -5.95 2.75
CA SER A 101 5.52 -4.65 2.17
C SER A 101 6.64 -4.21 1.25
N HIS A 102 6.31 -3.41 0.27
CA HIS A 102 7.28 -2.97 -0.73
C HIS A 102 7.21 -1.46 -0.88
N ILE A 103 8.37 -0.85 -0.95
CA ILE A 103 8.53 0.59 -1.19
C ILE A 103 9.34 0.74 -2.47
N LEU A 104 8.74 1.39 -3.46
CA LEU A 104 9.46 1.86 -4.64
C LEU A 104 9.97 3.27 -4.35
N VAL A 105 11.27 3.45 -4.45
CA VAL A 105 11.88 4.79 -4.38
C VAL A 105 12.01 5.30 -5.81
N ASP A 106 11.36 6.41 -6.09
CA ASP A 106 11.39 7.03 -7.42
C ASP A 106 11.91 8.47 -7.33
N TYR A 107 12.31 9.01 -8.48
CA TYR A 107 12.83 10.36 -8.62
C TYR A 107 12.31 10.97 -9.92
N PRO A 108 11.76 12.21 -9.87
CA PRO A 108 11.20 12.84 -11.06
C PRO A 108 12.26 13.00 -12.16
N ALA A 109 11.94 12.56 -13.38
CA ALA A 109 12.86 12.68 -14.51
C ALA A 109 13.31 14.14 -14.73
N PRO A 110 14.60 14.40 -14.98
CA PRO A 110 15.08 15.76 -15.23
C PRO A 110 14.57 16.27 -16.57
N SER A 111 14.00 17.45 -16.57
CA SER A 111 13.70 18.20 -17.81
C SER A 111 14.89 19.09 -18.19
N GLY A 112 16.03 18.46 -18.56
CA GLY A 112 17.27 19.16 -18.91
C GLY A 112 18.32 19.13 -17.78
N ALA A 113 19.47 19.82 -18.00
CA ALA A 113 20.50 20.00 -16.99
C ALA A 113 20.00 21.00 -15.93
N VAL A 114 19.79 20.53 -14.71
CA VAL A 114 19.26 21.33 -13.61
C VAL A 114 20.36 21.46 -12.54
N SER A 115 20.58 22.67 -12.04
CA SER A 115 21.46 22.88 -10.91
C SER A 115 20.81 22.42 -9.60
N LEU A 116 21.60 22.10 -8.57
CA LEU A 116 21.09 21.75 -7.25
C LEU A 116 20.17 22.83 -6.66
N ALA A 117 20.42 24.11 -6.98
CA ALA A 117 19.58 25.22 -6.54
C ALA A 117 18.19 25.19 -7.20
N GLU A 118 18.14 24.85 -8.49
CA GLU A 118 16.90 24.71 -9.25
C GLU A 118 16.11 23.48 -8.80
N GLU A 119 16.78 22.36 -8.54
CA GLU A 119 16.12 21.17 -7.98
C GLU A 119 15.45 21.47 -6.64
N ARG A 120 16.14 22.18 -5.75
CA ARG A 120 15.58 22.60 -4.47
C ARG A 120 14.41 23.57 -4.62
N ALA A 121 14.52 24.54 -5.54
CA ALA A 121 13.44 25.50 -5.83
C ALA A 121 12.19 24.83 -6.42
N GLN A 122 12.37 23.75 -7.21
CA GLN A 122 11.29 22.95 -7.80
C GLN A 122 10.77 21.84 -6.87
N ASN A 123 11.31 21.72 -5.65
CA ASN A 123 11.03 20.62 -4.72
C ASN A 123 11.22 19.23 -5.36
N ARG A 124 12.21 19.10 -6.26
CA ARG A 124 12.54 17.84 -6.92
C ARG A 124 13.37 16.99 -5.96
N ARG A 125 12.81 15.87 -5.55
CA ARG A 125 13.40 14.99 -4.57
C ARG A 125 12.97 13.54 -4.79
N PRO A 126 13.70 12.58 -4.25
CA PRO A 126 13.20 11.20 -4.17
C PRO A 126 11.89 11.18 -3.37
N TYR A 127 10.98 10.33 -3.76
CA TYR A 127 9.75 10.06 -3.04
C TYR A 127 9.49 8.55 -2.98
N TRP A 128 8.71 8.15 -2.00
CA TRP A 128 8.44 6.75 -1.75
C TRP A 128 7.02 6.39 -2.15
N ILE A 129 6.90 5.36 -2.95
CA ILE A 129 5.61 4.82 -3.37
C ILE A 129 5.38 3.50 -2.65
N GLU A 130 4.27 3.38 -1.94
CA GLU A 130 3.83 2.11 -1.39
C GLU A 130 3.33 1.21 -2.51
N VAL A 131 3.91 0.03 -2.64
CA VAL A 131 3.46 -0.99 -3.59
C VAL A 131 2.68 -2.06 -2.84
N ASP A 132 1.37 -2.15 -3.11
CA ASP A 132 0.52 -3.20 -2.55
C ASP A 132 1.09 -4.58 -2.94
N PRO A 133 1.31 -5.49 -1.99
CA PRO A 133 1.80 -6.85 -2.27
C PRO A 133 0.97 -7.62 -3.29
N THR A 134 -0.32 -7.31 -3.43
CA THR A 134 -1.19 -7.93 -4.43
C THR A 134 -0.93 -7.45 -5.86
N ASN A 135 -0.26 -6.31 -6.01
CA ASN A 135 0.14 -5.73 -7.28
C ASN A 135 1.57 -6.09 -7.68
N LEU A 136 2.31 -6.78 -6.82
CA LEU A 136 3.65 -7.28 -7.13
C LEU A 136 3.56 -8.66 -7.78
N TYR A 137 3.67 -8.72 -9.10
CA TYR A 137 3.52 -9.96 -9.86
C TYR A 137 4.77 -10.83 -9.89
N GLY A 138 5.92 -10.29 -9.51
CA GLY A 138 7.16 -11.05 -9.38
C GLY A 138 8.41 -10.23 -9.56
N TRP A 139 9.53 -10.87 -9.25
CA TRP A 139 10.86 -10.28 -9.40
C TRP A 139 11.84 -11.33 -9.88
N ARG A 140 12.95 -10.87 -10.42
CA ARG A 140 14.07 -11.70 -10.83
C ARG A 140 15.36 -11.17 -10.22
N LEU A 141 16.11 -12.08 -9.61
CA LEU A 141 17.42 -11.82 -9.08
C LEU A 141 18.49 -12.35 -10.04
N ASP A 142 19.62 -11.66 -10.11
CA ASP A 142 20.83 -12.19 -10.76
C ASP A 142 21.42 -13.31 -9.90
N ARG A 143 21.52 -14.50 -10.46
CA ARG A 143 22.04 -15.67 -9.77
C ARG A 143 23.60 -15.73 -9.76
N GLU A 144 24.25 -14.93 -10.58
CA GLU A 144 25.71 -14.86 -10.65
C GLU A 144 26.31 -13.95 -9.57
N SER A 145 25.49 -13.09 -8.98
CA SER A 145 25.88 -12.24 -7.87
C SER A 145 25.68 -12.96 -6.53
N ASN A 146 26.74 -12.99 -5.69
CA ASN A 146 26.69 -13.56 -4.34
C ASN A 146 25.62 -12.93 -3.42
N TYR A 147 25.08 -11.76 -3.78
CA TYR A 147 24.08 -11.01 -3.01
C TYR A 147 22.71 -10.89 -3.68
N GLY A 148 22.53 -11.55 -4.83
CA GLY A 148 21.24 -11.57 -5.51
C GLY A 148 20.76 -10.18 -5.92
N ASN A 149 21.48 -9.52 -6.82
CA ASN A 149 21.07 -8.21 -7.34
C ASN A 149 19.70 -8.33 -8.03
N LEU A 150 18.81 -7.39 -7.70
CA LEU A 150 17.49 -7.31 -8.31
C LEU A 150 17.63 -6.82 -9.76
N VAL A 151 17.26 -7.68 -10.72
CA VAL A 151 17.38 -7.41 -12.17
C VAL A 151 16.07 -6.93 -12.76
N GLN A 152 14.95 -7.42 -12.23
CA GLN A 152 13.62 -7.12 -12.76
C GLN A 152 12.59 -7.18 -11.65
N VAL A 153 11.66 -6.21 -11.68
CA VAL A 153 10.43 -6.22 -10.89
C VAL A 153 9.26 -6.02 -11.84
N ARG A 154 8.15 -6.72 -11.58
CA ARG A 154 6.89 -6.54 -12.30
C ARG A 154 5.82 -6.08 -11.32
N ILE A 155 5.37 -4.84 -11.49
CA ILE A 155 4.34 -4.20 -10.68
C ILE A 155 3.15 -3.91 -11.60
N GLY A 156 1.94 -4.24 -11.15
CA GLY A 156 0.70 -3.89 -11.84
C GLY A 156 0.16 -2.58 -11.30
N GLU A 157 -0.21 -1.70 -12.21
CA GLU A 157 -0.89 -0.44 -11.89
C GLU A 157 -2.22 -0.37 -12.61
N LYS A 158 -3.22 0.21 -11.95
CA LYS A 158 -4.48 0.55 -12.59
C LYS A 158 -4.38 1.97 -13.11
N ALA A 159 -4.30 2.12 -14.43
CA ALA A 159 -4.38 3.43 -15.08
C ALA A 159 -5.84 3.71 -15.45
N VAL A 160 -6.36 4.85 -14.99
CA VAL A 160 -7.63 5.38 -15.49
C VAL A 160 -7.28 6.19 -16.74
N LEU A 161 -7.59 5.64 -17.91
CA LEU A 161 -7.43 6.35 -19.16
C LEU A 161 -8.68 7.22 -19.41
N PRO A 162 -8.52 8.49 -19.76
CA PRO A 162 -9.67 9.32 -20.15
C PRO A 162 -10.32 8.73 -21.40
N ASP A 163 -11.60 8.41 -21.31
CA ASP A 163 -12.39 7.85 -22.41
C ASP A 163 -13.01 8.98 -23.23
N GLY A 164 -12.18 9.65 -24.05
CA GLY A 164 -12.62 10.69 -24.96
C GLY A 164 -13.14 11.98 -24.29
N GLU A 165 -13.95 12.72 -25.05
CA GLU A 165 -14.47 14.06 -24.67
C GLU A 165 -15.52 14.02 -23.54
N PHE A 166 -16.01 12.83 -23.17
CA PHE A 166 -17.06 12.59 -22.18
C PHE A 166 -16.61 11.63 -21.05
N GLY A 167 -15.31 11.34 -20.93
CA GLY A 167 -14.82 10.47 -19.87
C GLY A 167 -14.90 11.15 -18.50
N GLU A 168 -15.78 10.62 -17.62
CA GLU A 168 -15.76 10.87 -16.18
C GLU A 168 -14.74 9.97 -15.50
#